data_d1762ad47800c3dc2f690cd407100c2f
#
_entry.id   d1762ad47800c3dc2f690cd407100c2f
#
_cell.length_a   1.000
_cell.length_b   1.000
_cell.length_c   1.000
_cell.angle_alpha   90.00
_cell.angle_beta   90.00
_cell.angle_gamma   90.00
#
_symmetry.space_group_name_H-M   'P 1'
#
loop_
_entity.id
_entity.type
_entity.pdbx_description
1 polymer ?
#
loop_
_entity_poly.entity_id
_entity_poly.type
_entity_poly.pdbx_seq_one_letter_code
_entity_poly.pdbx_strand_id
1 'polypeptide(L)'
;MPMSANPLATLRRYELVARVLRSNIAAGAIPEGAVLKEGPLAERLQTSRAPVNAALRVLSDEGRIRRLDGQGYIVEPVPGGQRRASGGTAALDALDIPPDVARALGTRGTWQHFYEQVEREVAASLIFGEYRLVEAGLADHLGVSRTVSREILGRLHERGLIRKSQSSHWTAGPLTARILRDRFQLRAILEPAALRLAEPYIDYAAIEGISENLALKAHQVDDETLEEALFEAGAARAPNVELVDTMRRARFLPLAANRALVELGLPGSTVDRAEYHALFGLLARRRIDAAAEELRAHLQLMADKSLARLKIVAVLGGSATVAPYLTEI
;
A
#
# COMPACT_ATOMS: atom_id res chain seq x y z
N MET A 1 -17.70 2.93 24.52
CA MET A 1 -18.34 1.63 24.25
C MET A 1 -17.29 0.68 23.75
N PRO A 2 -17.09 -0.51 24.34
CA PRO A 2 -16.07 -1.44 23.86
C PRO A 2 -16.48 -1.95 22.47
N MET A 3 -15.60 -1.80 21.50
CA MET A 3 -15.75 -2.37 20.16
C MET A 3 -15.85 -3.89 20.29
N SER A 4 -16.94 -4.45 19.78
CA SER A 4 -17.20 -5.88 19.73
C SER A 4 -16.03 -6.59 19.02
N ALA A 5 -15.35 -7.47 19.72
CA ALA A 5 -14.29 -8.29 19.15
C ALA A 5 -14.85 -9.05 17.93
N ASN A 6 -14.22 -8.87 16.78
CA ASN A 6 -14.61 -9.58 15.56
C ASN A 6 -14.40 -11.09 15.78
N PRO A 7 -15.46 -11.92 15.83
CA PRO A 7 -15.34 -13.36 16.12
C PRO A 7 -14.52 -14.15 15.07
N LEU A 8 -14.19 -13.52 13.92
CA LEU A 8 -13.38 -14.13 12.87
C LEU A 8 -11.88 -13.96 13.09
N ALA A 9 -11.45 -13.04 13.95
CA ALA A 9 -10.02 -12.78 14.24
C ALA A 9 -9.33 -13.96 14.96
N THR A 10 -10.10 -14.85 15.59
CA THR A 10 -9.59 -16.05 16.29
C THR A 10 -9.53 -17.30 15.43
N LEU A 11 -10.17 -17.32 14.25
CA LEU A 11 -10.21 -18.48 13.37
C LEU A 11 -8.90 -18.61 12.58
N ARG A 12 -8.40 -19.87 12.49
CA ARG A 12 -7.25 -20.18 11.63
C ARG A 12 -7.65 -20.05 10.16
N ARG A 13 -6.69 -19.73 9.29
CA ARG A 13 -6.96 -19.53 7.84
C ARG A 13 -7.69 -20.69 7.18
N TYR A 14 -7.34 -21.93 7.51
CA TYR A 14 -8.03 -23.09 6.95
C TYR A 14 -9.50 -23.18 7.39
N GLU A 15 -9.83 -22.71 8.59
CA GLU A 15 -11.22 -22.67 9.09
C GLU A 15 -12.05 -21.66 8.32
N LEU A 16 -11.47 -20.50 7.99
CA LEU A 16 -12.10 -19.50 7.14
C LEU A 16 -12.35 -20.04 5.72
N VAL A 17 -11.35 -20.71 5.12
CA VAL A 17 -11.51 -21.35 3.81
C VAL A 17 -12.60 -22.42 3.87
N ALA A 18 -12.58 -23.31 4.89
CA ALA A 18 -13.58 -24.33 5.06
C ALA A 18 -15.00 -23.73 5.22
N ARG A 19 -15.12 -22.61 5.96
CA ARG A 19 -16.39 -21.90 6.13
C ARG A 19 -16.94 -21.37 4.80
N VAL A 20 -16.11 -20.71 3.97
CA VAL A 20 -16.50 -20.22 2.64
C VAL A 20 -16.95 -21.37 1.75
N LEU A 21 -16.15 -22.43 1.64
CA LEU A 21 -16.50 -23.56 0.79
C LEU A 21 -17.77 -24.26 1.27
N ARG A 22 -17.92 -24.46 2.59
CA ARG A 22 -19.10 -25.07 3.19
C ARG A 22 -20.38 -24.27 2.90
N SER A 23 -20.32 -22.94 3.03
CA SER A 23 -21.44 -22.06 2.75
C SER A 23 -21.83 -22.11 1.27
N ASN A 24 -20.85 -22.06 0.35
CA ASN A 24 -21.11 -22.10 -1.09
C ASN A 24 -21.61 -23.49 -1.57
N ILE A 25 -21.15 -24.58 -0.97
CA ILE A 25 -21.69 -25.93 -1.24
C ILE A 25 -23.15 -26.01 -0.74
N ALA A 26 -23.43 -25.52 0.47
CA ALA A 26 -24.77 -25.54 1.03
C ALA A 26 -25.75 -24.65 0.24
N ALA A 27 -25.30 -23.51 -0.26
CA ALA A 27 -26.09 -22.60 -1.10
C ALA A 27 -26.23 -23.08 -2.57
N GLY A 28 -25.53 -24.14 -2.97
CA GLY A 28 -25.52 -24.64 -4.34
C GLY A 28 -24.72 -23.79 -5.34
N ALA A 29 -23.97 -22.81 -4.86
CA ALA A 29 -23.04 -22.02 -5.69
C ALA A 29 -21.87 -22.89 -6.18
N ILE A 30 -21.46 -23.88 -5.37
CA ILE A 30 -20.62 -24.99 -5.79
C ILE A 30 -21.53 -26.21 -5.95
N PRO A 31 -21.85 -26.64 -7.18
CA PRO A 31 -22.81 -27.71 -7.40
C PRO A 31 -22.23 -29.09 -7.06
N GLU A 32 -23.12 -30.04 -6.81
CA GLU A 32 -22.79 -31.47 -6.71
C GLU A 32 -22.03 -31.94 -7.96
N GLY A 33 -21.02 -32.74 -7.77
CA GLY A 33 -20.15 -33.25 -8.85
C GLY A 33 -19.08 -32.27 -9.32
N ALA A 34 -19.04 -31.06 -8.76
CA ALA A 34 -17.99 -30.08 -9.10
C ALA A 34 -16.62 -30.55 -8.57
N VAL A 35 -15.59 -30.34 -9.39
CA VAL A 35 -14.21 -30.70 -9.01
C VAL A 35 -13.51 -29.47 -8.42
N LEU A 36 -13.06 -29.61 -7.18
CA LEU A 36 -12.31 -28.60 -6.44
C LEU A 36 -10.81 -28.91 -6.51
N LYS A 37 -10.03 -27.96 -7.02
CA LYS A 37 -8.56 -28.07 -7.12
C LYS A 37 -7.90 -27.05 -6.20
N GLU A 38 -6.83 -27.43 -5.51
CA GLU A 38 -6.10 -26.57 -4.56
C GLU A 38 -5.57 -25.29 -5.19
N GLY A 39 -4.97 -25.36 -6.38
CA GLY A 39 -4.37 -24.22 -7.07
C GLY A 39 -5.39 -23.12 -7.40
N PRO A 40 -6.42 -23.41 -8.21
CA PRO A 40 -7.47 -22.47 -8.56
C PRO A 40 -8.22 -21.89 -7.34
N LEU A 41 -8.47 -22.72 -6.29
CA LEU A 41 -9.06 -22.24 -5.05
C LEU A 41 -8.14 -21.29 -4.28
N ALA A 42 -6.86 -21.58 -4.22
CA ALA A 42 -5.87 -20.72 -3.57
C ALA A 42 -5.77 -19.37 -4.27
N GLU A 43 -5.81 -19.36 -5.59
CA GLU A 43 -5.81 -18.14 -6.41
C GLU A 43 -7.09 -17.33 -6.20
N ARG A 44 -8.25 -17.95 -6.29
CA ARG A 44 -9.55 -17.29 -6.13
C ARG A 44 -9.76 -16.73 -4.72
N LEU A 45 -9.29 -17.43 -3.70
CA LEU A 45 -9.36 -17.03 -2.29
C LEU A 45 -8.18 -16.16 -1.86
N GLN A 46 -7.27 -15.82 -2.78
CA GLN A 46 -6.06 -15.02 -2.53
C GLN A 46 -5.24 -15.51 -1.32
N THR A 47 -5.11 -16.83 -1.18
CA THR A 47 -4.37 -17.46 -0.09
C THR A 47 -3.35 -18.49 -0.61
N SER A 48 -2.49 -19.02 0.26
CA SER A 48 -1.56 -20.09 -0.13
C SER A 48 -2.27 -21.45 -0.21
N ARG A 49 -1.64 -22.42 -0.89
CA ARG A 49 -2.21 -23.79 -1.05
C ARG A 49 -2.35 -24.55 0.28
N ALA A 50 -1.49 -24.27 1.26
CA ALA A 50 -1.49 -24.99 2.53
C ALA A 50 -2.81 -24.88 3.32
N PRO A 51 -3.38 -23.68 3.59
CA PRO A 51 -4.68 -23.57 4.25
C PRO A 51 -5.83 -24.11 3.39
N VAL A 52 -5.75 -24.03 2.06
CA VAL A 52 -6.76 -24.64 1.18
C VAL A 52 -6.74 -26.16 1.29
N ASN A 53 -5.55 -26.77 1.26
CA ASN A 53 -5.41 -28.22 1.44
C ASN A 53 -5.96 -28.69 2.81
N ALA A 54 -5.62 -27.96 3.88
CA ALA A 54 -6.16 -28.26 5.21
C ALA A 54 -7.69 -28.13 5.26
N ALA A 55 -8.27 -27.11 4.64
CA ALA A 55 -9.72 -26.92 4.55
C ALA A 55 -10.42 -28.02 3.74
N LEU A 56 -9.84 -28.43 2.62
CA LEU A 56 -10.37 -29.53 1.81
C LEU A 56 -10.35 -30.87 2.57
N ARG A 57 -9.32 -31.11 3.39
CA ARG A 57 -9.30 -32.29 4.29
C ARG A 57 -10.45 -32.24 5.30
N VAL A 58 -10.66 -31.11 5.97
CA VAL A 58 -11.76 -30.92 6.91
C VAL A 58 -13.11 -31.18 6.24
N LEU A 59 -13.34 -30.66 5.05
CA LEU A 59 -14.60 -30.88 4.32
C LEU A 59 -14.74 -32.36 3.84
N SER A 60 -13.65 -33.04 3.57
CA SER A 60 -13.62 -34.44 3.23
C SER A 60 -13.96 -35.29 4.46
N ASP A 61 -13.41 -34.97 5.63
CA ASP A 61 -13.74 -35.60 6.91
C ASP A 61 -15.20 -35.37 7.32
N GLU A 62 -15.78 -34.23 6.93
CA GLU A 62 -17.20 -33.91 7.08
C GLU A 62 -18.11 -34.67 6.07
N GLY A 63 -17.54 -35.44 5.12
CA GLY A 63 -18.28 -36.14 4.07
C GLY A 63 -18.94 -35.23 3.01
N ARG A 64 -18.54 -33.96 2.92
CA ARG A 64 -19.10 -33.02 1.95
C ARG A 64 -18.42 -33.09 0.59
N ILE A 65 -17.18 -33.53 0.58
CA ILE A 65 -16.38 -33.71 -0.63
C ILE A 65 -15.61 -35.02 -0.50
N ARG A 66 -15.27 -35.64 -1.62
CA ARG A 66 -14.46 -36.85 -1.68
C ARG A 66 -13.23 -36.64 -2.54
N ARG A 67 -12.11 -37.17 -2.12
CA ARG A 67 -10.85 -37.10 -2.87
C ARG A 67 -10.92 -37.92 -4.14
N LEU A 68 -10.48 -37.34 -5.25
CA LEU A 68 -10.25 -38.00 -6.53
C LEU A 68 -8.74 -38.15 -6.74
N ASP A 69 -8.28 -39.38 -7.00
CA ASP A 69 -6.86 -39.65 -7.23
C ASP A 69 -6.31 -38.80 -8.41
N GLY A 70 -5.33 -37.97 -8.13
CA GLY A 70 -4.67 -37.12 -9.11
C GLY A 70 -5.48 -35.92 -9.64
N GLN A 71 -6.76 -35.75 -9.27
CA GLN A 71 -7.65 -34.73 -9.86
C GLN A 71 -8.19 -33.69 -8.87
N GLY A 72 -7.94 -33.82 -7.57
CA GLY A 72 -8.47 -32.94 -6.52
C GLY A 72 -9.60 -33.57 -5.70
N TYR A 73 -10.66 -32.79 -5.43
CA TYR A 73 -11.80 -33.24 -4.64
C TYR A 73 -13.10 -33.01 -5.40
N ILE A 74 -14.07 -33.93 -5.28
CA ILE A 74 -15.40 -33.81 -5.87
C ILE A 74 -16.44 -33.55 -4.77
N VAL A 75 -17.39 -32.66 -5.04
CA VAL A 75 -18.48 -32.34 -4.12
C VAL A 75 -19.50 -33.52 -4.11
N GLU A 76 -19.76 -34.03 -2.93
CA GLU A 76 -20.71 -35.15 -2.73
C GLU A 76 -22.17 -34.64 -2.69
N PRO A 77 -23.16 -35.49 -3.02
CA PRO A 77 -24.57 -35.14 -2.95
C PRO A 77 -25.00 -34.69 -1.56
N VAL A 78 -25.69 -33.52 -1.50
CA VAL A 78 -26.33 -33.12 -0.25
C VAL A 78 -27.68 -33.88 -0.12
N PRO A 79 -27.96 -34.61 0.96
CA PRO A 79 -29.23 -35.28 1.14
C PRO A 79 -30.40 -34.26 1.03
N GLY A 80 -31.29 -34.43 0.02
CA GLY A 80 -32.44 -33.57 -0.22
C GLY A 80 -32.25 -32.45 -1.23
N GLY A 81 -31.09 -32.29 -1.86
CA GLY A 81 -30.80 -31.28 -2.88
C GLY A 81 -31.31 -31.67 -4.27
N GLN A 82 -31.79 -30.71 -5.05
CA GLN A 82 -32.15 -30.93 -6.48
C GLN A 82 -30.87 -31.20 -7.29
N ARG A 83 -30.83 -32.37 -7.94
CA ARG A 83 -29.75 -32.74 -8.86
C ARG A 83 -29.63 -31.74 -10.00
N ARG A 84 -28.61 -30.90 -9.98
CA ARG A 84 -28.09 -30.24 -11.17
C ARG A 84 -26.74 -30.86 -11.51
N ALA A 85 -26.75 -31.81 -12.42
CA ALA A 85 -25.55 -32.44 -12.92
C ALA A 85 -24.82 -31.44 -13.87
N SER A 86 -23.66 -30.98 -13.45
CA SER A 86 -22.66 -30.46 -14.38
C SER A 86 -21.29 -30.88 -13.88
N GLY A 87 -20.81 -32.03 -14.38
CA GLY A 87 -19.43 -32.48 -14.21
C GLY A 87 -18.51 -31.51 -14.96
N GLY A 88 -17.94 -30.56 -14.26
CA GLY A 88 -16.97 -29.60 -14.76
C GLY A 88 -16.17 -28.99 -13.61
N THR A 89 -15.05 -28.36 -13.95
CA THR A 89 -14.33 -27.52 -12.98
C THR A 89 -15.30 -26.46 -12.48
N ALA A 90 -15.50 -26.39 -11.15
CA ALA A 90 -16.43 -25.43 -10.57
C ALA A 90 -16.13 -24.03 -11.11
N ALA A 91 -17.17 -23.31 -11.51
CA ALA A 91 -17.07 -21.90 -11.84
C ALA A 91 -16.73 -21.12 -10.54
N LEU A 92 -15.43 -21.06 -10.23
CA LEU A 92 -14.92 -20.42 -9.01
C LEU A 92 -15.21 -18.92 -8.95
N ASP A 93 -15.54 -18.33 -10.11
CA ASP A 93 -15.93 -16.91 -10.22
C ASP A 93 -17.27 -16.61 -9.51
N ALA A 94 -18.13 -17.62 -9.40
CA ALA A 94 -19.43 -17.52 -8.70
C ALA A 94 -19.35 -17.74 -7.19
N LEU A 95 -18.14 -17.95 -6.63
CA LEU A 95 -17.94 -18.10 -5.18
C LEU A 95 -18.34 -16.80 -4.45
N ASP A 96 -19.34 -16.92 -3.58
CA ASP A 96 -19.68 -15.87 -2.62
C ASP A 96 -18.68 -15.90 -1.47
N ILE A 97 -17.84 -14.87 -1.38
CA ILE A 97 -16.85 -14.69 -0.32
C ILE A 97 -17.28 -13.47 0.49
N PRO A 98 -17.78 -13.67 1.74
CA PRO A 98 -18.14 -12.56 2.59
C PRO A 98 -16.97 -11.57 2.75
N PRO A 99 -17.22 -10.24 2.70
CA PRO A 99 -16.14 -9.23 2.72
C PRO A 99 -15.22 -9.33 3.93
N ASP A 100 -15.74 -9.71 5.09
CA ASP A 100 -15.02 -9.93 6.33
C ASP A 100 -14.08 -11.16 6.25
N VAL A 101 -14.54 -12.22 5.59
CA VAL A 101 -13.73 -13.43 5.34
C VAL A 101 -12.69 -13.18 4.26
N ALA A 102 -13.06 -12.48 3.18
CA ALA A 102 -12.12 -12.06 2.13
C ALA A 102 -10.96 -11.25 2.73
N ARG A 103 -11.27 -10.33 3.63
CA ARG A 103 -10.28 -9.53 4.37
C ARG A 103 -9.39 -10.40 5.26
N ALA A 104 -9.95 -11.37 5.96
CA ALA A 104 -9.21 -12.27 6.84
C ALA A 104 -8.37 -13.33 6.09
N LEU A 105 -8.80 -13.77 4.90
CA LEU A 105 -8.07 -14.72 4.04
C LEU A 105 -6.99 -14.06 3.19
N GLY A 106 -7.23 -12.84 2.75
CA GLY A 106 -6.38 -12.13 1.81
C GLY A 106 -5.01 -11.79 2.40
N THR A 107 -4.03 -12.68 2.20
CA THR A 107 -2.64 -12.45 2.60
C THR A 107 -1.94 -11.40 1.76
N ARG A 108 -2.39 -11.13 0.55
CA ARG A 108 -1.88 -10.04 -0.30
C ARG A 108 -2.50 -8.69 0.01
N GLY A 109 -3.67 -8.64 0.71
CA GLY A 109 -4.37 -7.40 1.05
C GLY A 109 -4.32 -7.01 2.54
N THR A 110 -3.97 -7.93 3.45
CA THR A 110 -4.02 -7.63 4.88
C THR A 110 -2.99 -6.58 5.30
N TRP A 111 -1.78 -6.64 4.78
CA TRP A 111 -0.76 -5.64 5.07
C TRP A 111 -1.09 -4.28 4.45
N GLN A 112 -1.69 -4.24 3.24
CA GLN A 112 -2.06 -2.99 2.56
C GLN A 112 -3.08 -2.19 3.37
N HIS A 113 -4.04 -2.86 3.99
CA HIS A 113 -5.05 -2.20 4.82
C HIS A 113 -4.45 -1.48 6.04
N PHE A 114 -3.39 -2.05 6.62
CA PHE A 114 -2.72 -1.47 7.80
C PHE A 114 -1.51 -0.61 7.44
N TYR A 115 -1.00 -0.74 6.22
CA TYR A 115 0.24 -0.08 5.81
C TYR A 115 0.15 1.44 5.94
N GLU A 116 -0.91 2.05 5.41
CA GLU A 116 -1.11 3.50 5.46
C GLU A 116 -1.27 4.03 6.89
N GLN A 117 -1.91 3.25 7.76
CA GLN A 117 -2.01 3.58 9.18
C GLN A 117 -0.63 3.59 9.83
N VAL A 118 0.15 2.51 9.66
CA VAL A 118 1.49 2.38 10.25
C VAL A 118 2.44 3.44 9.66
N GLU A 119 2.36 3.70 8.36
CA GLU A 119 3.13 4.77 7.71
C GLU A 119 2.87 6.13 8.38
N ARG A 120 1.60 6.50 8.58
CA ARG A 120 1.22 7.76 9.23
C ARG A 120 1.72 7.84 10.67
N GLU A 121 1.49 6.79 11.47
CA GLU A 121 1.92 6.73 12.87
C GLU A 121 3.44 6.86 13.00
N VAL A 122 4.20 6.18 12.14
CA VAL A 122 5.67 6.27 12.11
C VAL A 122 6.12 7.65 11.61
N ALA A 123 5.52 8.17 10.52
CA ALA A 123 5.86 9.49 9.99
C ALA A 123 5.61 10.61 11.00
N ALA A 124 4.53 10.54 11.76
CA ALA A 124 4.25 11.50 12.83
C ALA A 124 5.29 11.44 13.95
N SER A 125 5.70 10.23 14.35
CA SER A 125 6.63 10.03 15.46
C SER A 125 8.03 10.51 15.12
N LEU A 126 8.55 10.24 13.92
CA LEU A 126 9.94 10.57 13.54
C LEU A 126 10.23 12.07 13.49
N ILE A 127 9.19 12.93 13.50
CA ILE A 127 9.32 14.39 13.58
C ILE A 127 9.84 14.80 14.98
N PHE A 128 9.48 14.05 16.02
CA PHE A 128 9.75 14.39 17.42
C PHE A 128 10.96 13.66 18.01
N GLY A 129 11.38 12.53 17.44
CA GLY A 129 12.48 11.76 17.99
C GLY A 129 12.89 10.55 17.16
N GLU A 130 13.77 9.75 17.77
CA GLU A 130 14.16 8.44 17.26
C GLU A 130 13.43 7.34 18.02
N TYR A 131 12.85 6.40 17.30
CA TYR A 131 12.01 5.34 17.85
C TYR A 131 12.45 3.97 17.35
N ARG A 132 12.41 3.02 18.28
CA ARG A 132 12.54 1.61 17.99
C ARG A 132 11.15 1.00 17.69
N LEU A 133 11.03 0.22 16.63
CA LEU A 133 9.81 -0.48 16.27
C LEU A 133 9.91 -1.95 16.69
N VAL A 134 8.91 -2.41 17.45
CA VAL A 134 8.85 -3.77 18.00
C VAL A 134 7.85 -4.59 17.16
N GLU A 135 8.34 -5.58 16.39
CA GLU A 135 7.50 -6.43 15.51
C GLU A 135 6.31 -7.06 16.26
N ALA A 136 6.55 -7.58 17.47
CA ALA A 136 5.49 -8.20 18.26
C ALA A 136 4.44 -7.18 18.71
N GLY A 137 4.87 -6.00 19.18
CA GLY A 137 3.98 -4.92 19.57
C GLY A 137 3.14 -4.40 18.39
N LEU A 138 3.72 -4.32 17.20
CA LEU A 138 2.98 -3.95 15.99
C LEU A 138 1.93 -5.03 15.62
N ALA A 139 2.29 -6.31 15.71
CA ALA A 139 1.36 -7.42 15.46
C ALA A 139 0.19 -7.39 16.44
N ASP A 140 0.46 -7.18 17.72
CA ASP A 140 -0.56 -7.10 18.78
C ASP A 140 -1.44 -5.86 18.62
N HIS A 141 -0.85 -4.70 18.31
CA HIS A 141 -1.59 -3.44 18.06
C HIS A 141 -2.57 -3.53 16.91
N LEU A 142 -2.17 -4.16 15.82
CA LEU A 142 -2.99 -4.31 14.62
C LEU A 142 -3.90 -5.56 14.64
N GLY A 143 -3.72 -6.46 15.61
CA GLY A 143 -4.43 -7.75 15.64
C GLY A 143 -4.06 -8.67 14.46
N VAL A 144 -2.81 -8.63 13.99
CA VAL A 144 -2.33 -9.40 12.84
C VAL A 144 -1.23 -10.41 13.24
N SER A 145 -0.87 -11.28 12.31
CA SER A 145 0.26 -12.19 12.52
C SER A 145 1.61 -11.44 12.47
N ARG A 146 2.65 -11.97 13.14
CA ARG A 146 4.02 -11.45 13.04
C ARG A 146 4.56 -11.43 11.60
N THR A 147 4.07 -12.33 10.74
CA THR A 147 4.44 -12.33 9.32
C THR A 147 3.92 -11.08 8.60
N VAL A 148 2.68 -10.68 8.86
CA VAL A 148 2.09 -9.45 8.32
C VAL A 148 2.81 -8.21 8.87
N SER A 149 3.07 -8.17 10.18
CA SER A 149 3.84 -7.10 10.82
C SER A 149 5.23 -6.95 10.18
N ARG A 150 5.94 -8.06 9.97
CA ARG A 150 7.27 -8.06 9.32
C ARG A 150 7.18 -7.60 7.86
N GLU A 151 6.13 -7.95 7.14
CA GLU A 151 5.91 -7.50 5.77
C GLU A 151 5.70 -5.99 5.70
N ILE A 152 4.88 -5.41 6.61
CA ILE A 152 4.69 -3.97 6.73
C ILE A 152 6.03 -3.26 7.00
N LEU A 153 6.79 -3.72 7.99
CA LEU A 153 8.09 -3.14 8.34
C LEU A 153 9.10 -3.27 7.19
N GLY A 154 9.10 -4.42 6.50
CA GLY A 154 9.93 -4.61 5.30
C GLY A 154 9.62 -3.56 4.21
N ARG A 155 8.35 -3.30 3.94
CA ARG A 155 7.91 -2.30 2.97
C ARG A 155 8.28 -0.86 3.38
N LEU A 156 8.12 -0.51 4.65
CA LEU A 156 8.53 0.79 5.17
C LEU A 156 10.05 0.98 5.04
N HIS A 157 10.82 -0.09 5.25
CA HIS A 157 12.27 -0.08 5.06
C HIS A 157 12.67 0.09 3.59
N GLU A 158 12.08 -0.69 2.69
CA GLU A 158 12.30 -0.58 1.23
C GLU A 158 12.04 0.83 0.74
N ARG A 159 11.00 1.50 1.27
CA ARG A 159 10.68 2.89 0.96
C ARG A 159 11.54 3.92 1.70
N GLY A 160 12.36 3.50 2.67
CA GLY A 160 13.29 4.35 3.38
C GLY A 160 12.71 5.19 4.52
N LEU A 161 11.52 4.83 5.04
CA LEU A 161 10.93 5.49 6.21
C LEU A 161 11.56 4.98 7.52
N ILE A 162 11.92 3.71 7.57
CA ILE A 162 12.59 3.09 8.70
C ILE A 162 13.93 2.46 8.27
N ARG A 163 14.78 2.22 9.26
CA ARG A 163 16.10 1.62 9.05
C ARG A 163 16.24 0.36 9.90
N LYS A 164 17.10 -0.54 9.47
CA LYS A 164 17.54 -1.67 10.28
C LYS A 164 18.86 -1.30 10.93
N SER A 165 18.91 -1.32 12.27
CA SER A 165 20.14 -1.06 13.02
C SER A 165 21.12 -2.23 12.88
N GLN A 166 22.39 -2.03 13.26
CA GLN A 166 23.40 -3.10 13.29
C GLN A 166 22.98 -4.28 14.19
N SER A 167 22.21 -4.01 15.25
CA SER A 167 21.62 -5.02 16.13
C SER A 167 20.32 -5.67 15.58
N SER A 168 20.04 -5.49 14.30
CA SER A 168 18.86 -6.03 13.61
C SER A 168 17.51 -5.52 14.12
N HIS A 169 17.48 -4.41 14.86
CA HIS A 169 16.25 -3.75 15.25
C HIS A 169 15.79 -2.73 14.21
N TRP A 170 14.48 -2.57 14.08
CA TRP A 170 13.89 -1.53 13.26
C TRP A 170 13.91 -0.20 14.01
N THR A 171 14.35 0.87 13.36
CA THR A 171 14.38 2.23 13.92
C THR A 171 13.80 3.24 12.92
N ALA A 172 13.09 4.24 13.45
CA ALA A 172 12.54 5.36 12.70
C ALA A 172 13.04 6.68 13.29
N GLY A 173 13.33 7.66 12.45
CA GLY A 173 13.77 8.99 12.89
C GLY A 173 15.21 9.07 13.35
N PRO A 174 15.60 10.21 13.98
CA PRO A 174 14.80 11.43 13.95
C PRO A 174 14.79 12.06 12.55
N LEU A 175 13.69 12.73 12.17
CA LEU A 175 13.66 13.55 10.97
C LEU A 175 14.41 14.85 11.22
N THR A 176 15.61 14.97 10.69
CA THR A 176 16.43 16.17 10.81
C THR A 176 16.36 17.06 9.57
N ALA A 177 16.63 18.35 9.75
CA ALA A 177 16.74 19.29 8.65
C ALA A 177 17.81 18.85 7.61
N ARG A 178 18.87 18.17 8.06
CA ARG A 178 19.90 17.61 7.20
C ARG A 178 19.33 16.49 6.30
N ILE A 179 18.67 15.50 6.89
CA ILE A 179 18.08 14.38 6.16
C ILE A 179 17.09 14.90 5.11
N LEU A 180 16.25 15.85 5.49
CA LEU A 180 15.25 16.42 4.57
C LEU A 180 15.93 17.16 3.41
N ARG A 181 16.96 17.97 3.71
CA ARG A 181 17.74 18.67 2.68
C ARG A 181 18.44 17.70 1.73
N ASP A 182 19.09 16.66 2.26
CA ASP A 182 19.80 15.66 1.47
C ASP A 182 18.83 14.93 0.51
N ARG A 183 17.60 14.63 0.96
CA ARG A 183 16.56 14.02 0.12
C ARG A 183 16.10 14.94 -1.01
N PHE A 184 15.80 16.21 -0.71
CA PHE A 184 15.42 17.16 -1.75
C PHE A 184 16.57 17.46 -2.72
N GLN A 185 17.80 17.54 -2.25
CA GLN A 185 18.97 17.70 -3.11
C GLN A 185 19.12 16.53 -4.09
N LEU A 186 18.94 15.29 -3.60
CA LEU A 186 18.95 14.10 -4.45
C LEU A 186 17.85 14.16 -5.51
N ARG A 187 16.63 14.53 -5.12
CA ARG A 187 15.50 14.73 -6.05
C ARG A 187 15.82 15.78 -7.11
N ALA A 188 16.31 16.95 -6.71
CA ALA A 188 16.65 18.06 -7.60
C ALA A 188 17.77 17.71 -8.60
N ILE A 189 18.60 16.70 -8.31
CA ILE A 189 19.60 16.18 -9.24
C ILE A 189 18.97 15.12 -10.17
N LEU A 190 18.23 14.16 -9.63
CA LEU A 190 17.76 12.99 -10.36
C LEU A 190 16.51 13.24 -11.18
N GLU A 191 15.48 13.89 -10.60
CA GLU A 191 14.18 14.04 -11.26
C GLU A 191 14.25 14.85 -12.57
N PRO A 192 14.99 16.00 -12.66
CA PRO A 192 15.17 16.71 -13.92
C PRO A 192 15.94 15.93 -14.98
N ALA A 193 16.95 15.14 -14.54
CA ALA A 193 17.71 14.28 -15.45
C ALA A 193 16.84 13.13 -15.98
N ALA A 194 16.05 12.50 -15.09
CA ALA A 194 15.11 11.46 -15.46
C ALA A 194 14.03 11.99 -16.41
N LEU A 195 13.52 13.19 -16.18
CA LEU A 195 12.53 13.83 -17.06
C LEU A 195 13.04 13.97 -18.50
N ARG A 196 14.29 14.35 -18.68
CA ARG A 196 14.94 14.38 -20.03
C ARG A 196 15.03 12.99 -20.66
N LEU A 197 15.39 11.98 -19.87
CA LEU A 197 15.46 10.58 -20.35
C LEU A 197 14.08 10.01 -20.67
N ALA A 198 13.05 10.52 -20.00
CA ALA A 198 11.67 10.09 -20.15
C ALA A 198 10.99 10.64 -21.42
N GLU A 199 11.53 11.67 -22.06
CA GLU A 199 10.89 12.39 -23.18
C GLU A 199 10.24 11.48 -24.24
N PRO A 200 10.87 10.40 -24.75
CA PRO A 200 10.28 9.52 -25.75
C PRO A 200 9.14 8.66 -25.22
N TYR A 201 8.96 8.57 -23.90
CA TYR A 201 8.03 7.66 -23.22
C TYR A 201 6.90 8.42 -22.50
N ILE A 202 6.90 9.74 -22.56
CA ILE A 202 5.87 10.59 -21.93
C ILE A 202 4.57 10.47 -22.72
N ASP A 203 3.48 10.22 -21.99
CA ASP A 203 2.13 10.34 -22.54
C ASP A 203 1.68 11.81 -22.53
N TYR A 204 1.96 12.49 -23.62
CA TYR A 204 1.65 13.91 -23.76
C TYR A 204 0.15 14.20 -23.77
N ALA A 205 -0.70 13.27 -24.21
CA ALA A 205 -2.15 13.44 -24.17
C ALA A 205 -2.65 13.46 -22.72
N ALA A 206 -2.10 12.59 -21.86
CA ALA A 206 -2.39 12.62 -20.42
C ALA A 206 -1.92 13.92 -19.76
N ILE A 207 -0.73 14.42 -20.13
CA ILE A 207 -0.17 15.70 -19.64
C ILE A 207 -1.07 16.89 -20.05
N GLU A 208 -1.50 16.94 -21.30
CA GLU A 208 -2.41 17.97 -21.81
C GLU A 208 -3.73 17.97 -21.02
N GLY A 209 -4.33 16.78 -20.80
CA GLY A 209 -5.55 16.64 -20.00
C GLY A 209 -5.38 17.13 -18.55
N ILE A 210 -4.23 16.87 -17.92
CA ILE A 210 -3.93 17.37 -16.56
C ILE A 210 -3.79 18.90 -16.60
N SER A 211 -3.07 19.45 -17.55
CA SER A 211 -2.86 20.90 -17.71
C SER A 211 -4.17 21.66 -17.91
N GLU A 212 -5.07 21.15 -18.74
CA GLU A 212 -6.40 21.71 -18.97
C GLU A 212 -7.29 21.63 -17.71
N ASN A 213 -7.28 20.48 -17.01
CA ASN A 213 -8.03 20.34 -15.76
C ASN A 213 -7.54 21.29 -14.67
N LEU A 214 -6.24 21.53 -14.57
CA LEU A 214 -5.68 22.53 -13.65
C LEU A 214 -6.13 23.95 -13.95
N ALA A 215 -6.25 24.30 -15.23
CA ALA A 215 -6.76 25.60 -15.65
C ALA A 215 -8.25 25.78 -15.30
N LEU A 216 -9.05 24.72 -15.40
CA LEU A 216 -10.49 24.78 -15.20
C LEU A 216 -10.93 24.58 -13.74
N LYS A 217 -10.21 23.76 -12.95
CA LYS A 217 -10.60 23.29 -11.60
C LYS A 217 -9.55 23.62 -10.53
N ALA A 218 -8.94 24.78 -10.61
CA ALA A 218 -7.79 25.18 -9.78
C ALA A 218 -7.96 24.98 -8.25
N HIS A 219 -9.16 24.76 -7.71
CA HIS A 219 -9.40 24.70 -6.26
C HIS A 219 -9.71 23.31 -5.69
N GLN A 220 -9.73 22.24 -6.49
CA GLN A 220 -10.22 20.93 -6.07
C GLN A 220 -9.16 19.82 -5.94
N VAL A 221 -7.92 20.05 -6.39
CA VAL A 221 -6.86 19.04 -6.34
C VAL A 221 -5.81 19.48 -5.31
N ASP A 222 -5.42 18.57 -4.42
CA ASP A 222 -4.38 18.83 -3.42
C ASP A 222 -2.97 18.76 -4.02
N ASP A 223 -2.01 19.40 -3.36
CA ASP A 223 -0.64 19.53 -3.86
C ASP A 223 0.07 18.17 -3.97
N GLU A 224 -0.26 17.20 -3.11
CA GLU A 224 0.34 15.88 -3.15
C GLU A 224 -0.10 15.10 -4.40
N THR A 225 -1.38 15.19 -4.74
CA THR A 225 -1.92 14.60 -5.98
C THR A 225 -1.26 15.21 -7.21
N LEU A 226 -1.00 16.52 -7.22
CA LEU A 226 -0.32 17.19 -8.32
C LEU A 226 1.17 16.79 -8.41
N GLU A 227 1.84 16.70 -7.28
CA GLU A 227 3.24 16.27 -7.20
C GLU A 227 3.39 14.82 -7.69
N GLU A 228 2.47 13.93 -7.31
CA GLU A 228 2.48 12.55 -7.77
C GLU A 228 2.15 12.43 -9.26
N ALA A 229 1.15 13.18 -9.74
CA ALA A 229 0.80 13.21 -11.16
C ALA A 229 1.97 13.71 -12.03
N LEU A 230 2.68 14.77 -11.59
CA LEU A 230 3.87 15.28 -12.26
C LEU A 230 4.99 14.25 -12.33
N PHE A 231 5.24 13.54 -11.25
CA PHE A 231 6.25 12.49 -11.19
C PHE A 231 5.89 11.31 -12.08
N GLU A 232 4.70 10.73 -11.93
CA GLU A 232 4.28 9.53 -12.64
C GLU A 232 4.06 9.76 -14.15
N ALA A 233 3.60 10.95 -14.56
CA ALA A 233 3.45 11.30 -15.96
C ALA A 233 4.80 11.71 -16.61
N GLY A 234 5.75 12.19 -15.83
CA GLY A 234 7.03 12.73 -16.28
C GLY A 234 8.21 11.83 -15.93
N ALA A 235 8.95 12.17 -14.88
CA ALA A 235 10.26 11.56 -14.54
C ALA A 235 10.19 10.04 -14.31
N ALA A 236 9.08 9.50 -13.82
CA ALA A 236 8.90 8.06 -13.62
C ALA A 236 8.77 7.26 -14.94
N ARG A 237 8.63 7.93 -16.09
CA ARG A 237 8.63 7.31 -17.42
C ARG A 237 10.04 7.04 -17.95
N ALA A 238 11.08 7.44 -17.22
CA ALA A 238 12.45 7.15 -17.63
C ALA A 238 12.69 5.63 -17.75
N PRO A 239 13.39 5.18 -18.80
CA PRO A 239 13.58 3.73 -19.06
C PRO A 239 14.55 3.06 -18.06
N ASN A 240 15.27 3.84 -17.26
CA ASN A 240 16.18 3.33 -16.24
C ASN A 240 15.42 3.03 -14.94
N VAL A 241 15.11 1.75 -14.71
CA VAL A 241 14.34 1.27 -13.54
C VAL A 241 15.04 1.62 -12.22
N GLU A 242 16.37 1.47 -12.14
CA GLU A 242 17.15 1.78 -10.93
C GLU A 242 17.07 3.28 -10.58
N LEU A 243 17.08 4.15 -11.59
CA LEU A 243 16.91 5.59 -11.42
C LEU A 243 15.52 5.88 -10.87
N VAL A 244 14.48 5.28 -11.44
CA VAL A 244 13.08 5.47 -11.00
C VAL A 244 12.89 4.97 -9.56
N ASP A 245 13.41 3.81 -9.21
CA ASP A 245 13.31 3.27 -7.86
C ASP A 245 14.07 4.12 -6.84
N THR A 246 15.23 4.65 -7.23
CA THR A 246 16.00 5.58 -6.38
C THR A 246 15.23 6.87 -6.13
N MET A 247 14.60 7.44 -7.16
CA MET A 247 13.76 8.63 -7.02
C MET A 247 12.53 8.36 -6.12
N ARG A 248 11.85 7.24 -6.31
CA ARG A 248 10.72 6.85 -5.45
C ARG A 248 11.10 6.78 -3.98
N ARG A 249 12.26 6.18 -3.67
CA ARG A 249 12.80 6.16 -2.29
C ARG A 249 13.15 7.56 -1.77
N ALA A 250 13.72 8.41 -2.62
CA ALA A 250 14.07 9.78 -2.22
C ALA A 250 12.84 10.65 -1.92
N ARG A 251 11.75 10.45 -2.66
CA ARG A 251 10.47 11.16 -2.53
C ARG A 251 9.68 10.77 -1.28
N PHE A 252 9.74 9.49 -0.90
CA PHE A 252 8.82 8.92 0.09
C PHE A 252 8.87 9.60 1.45
N LEU A 253 10.07 9.77 2.03
CA LEU A 253 10.22 10.39 3.35
C LEU A 253 9.75 11.87 3.38
N PRO A 254 10.12 12.76 2.42
CA PRO A 254 9.55 14.11 2.36
C PRO A 254 8.03 14.16 2.25
N LEU A 255 7.42 13.28 1.46
CA LEU A 255 5.95 13.21 1.32
C LEU A 255 5.28 12.74 2.61
N ALA A 256 5.78 11.67 3.23
CA ALA A 256 5.28 11.19 4.51
C ALA A 256 5.40 12.23 5.63
N ALA A 257 6.53 12.94 5.68
CA ALA A 257 6.75 14.04 6.60
C ALA A 257 5.79 15.22 6.34
N ASN A 258 5.54 15.55 5.07
CA ASN A 258 4.59 16.61 4.70
C ASN A 258 3.17 16.30 5.21
N ARG A 259 2.69 15.06 4.99
CA ARG A 259 1.40 14.60 5.51
C ARG A 259 1.32 14.70 7.02
N ALA A 260 2.34 14.21 7.73
CA ALA A 260 2.39 14.25 9.18
C ALA A 260 2.40 15.70 9.72
N LEU A 261 3.09 16.62 9.07
CA LEU A 261 3.09 18.04 9.44
C LEU A 261 1.71 18.70 9.23
N VAL A 262 0.97 18.30 8.19
CA VAL A 262 -0.41 18.74 7.96
C VAL A 262 -1.36 18.20 9.04
N GLU A 263 -1.24 16.92 9.39
CA GLU A 263 -2.02 16.30 10.47
C GLU A 263 -1.76 16.97 11.84
N LEU A 264 -0.57 17.52 12.03
CA LEU A 264 -0.23 18.32 13.22
C LEU A 264 -0.78 19.76 13.18
N GLY A 265 -1.57 20.09 12.17
CA GLY A 265 -2.21 21.40 12.02
C GLY A 265 -1.35 22.48 11.37
N LEU A 266 -0.18 22.12 10.83
CA LEU A 266 0.59 23.06 10.02
C LEU A 266 -0.01 23.19 8.61
N PRO A 267 -0.04 24.40 8.04
CA PRO A 267 -0.50 24.55 6.67
C PRO A 267 0.31 23.65 5.74
N GLY A 268 -0.32 23.04 4.75
CA GLY A 268 0.37 22.27 3.71
C GLY A 268 1.52 23.10 3.11
N SER A 269 2.44 22.44 2.45
CA SER A 269 3.40 23.15 1.62
C SER A 269 2.62 23.74 0.45
N THR A 270 1.96 24.89 0.70
CA THR A 270 1.23 25.60 -0.36
C THR A 270 2.26 26.07 -1.40
N VAL A 271 2.53 25.18 -2.33
CA VAL A 271 3.17 25.52 -3.58
C VAL A 271 2.12 26.27 -4.36
N ASP A 272 2.48 27.40 -4.93
CA ASP A 272 1.56 28.13 -5.79
C ASP A 272 1.18 27.19 -6.93
N ARG A 273 -0.11 26.91 -7.08
CA ARG A 273 -0.63 26.10 -8.19
C ARG A 273 -0.22 26.62 -9.56
N ALA A 274 0.13 27.90 -9.62
CA ALA A 274 0.75 28.51 -10.79
C ALA A 274 2.06 27.80 -11.18
N GLU A 275 2.83 27.26 -10.21
CA GLU A 275 4.06 26.51 -10.49
C GLU A 275 3.75 25.17 -11.16
N TYR A 276 2.78 24.41 -10.64
CA TYR A 276 2.33 23.18 -11.30
C TYR A 276 1.74 23.43 -12.67
N HIS A 277 0.94 24.50 -12.81
CA HIS A 277 0.41 24.89 -14.11
C HIS A 277 1.52 25.25 -15.10
N ALA A 278 2.56 25.95 -14.66
CA ALA A 278 3.73 26.26 -15.47
C ALA A 278 4.47 24.98 -15.90
N LEU A 279 4.73 24.05 -14.96
CA LEU A 279 5.40 22.78 -15.22
C LEU A 279 4.63 21.91 -16.22
N PHE A 280 3.35 21.67 -15.97
CA PHE A 280 2.51 20.90 -16.89
C PHE A 280 2.36 21.60 -18.25
N GLY A 281 2.27 22.94 -18.28
CA GLY A 281 2.24 23.73 -19.50
C GLY A 281 3.52 23.64 -20.33
N LEU A 282 4.69 23.56 -19.70
CA LEU A 282 5.97 23.34 -20.38
C LEU A 282 6.03 21.92 -20.95
N LEU A 283 5.60 20.91 -20.18
CA LEU A 283 5.53 19.51 -20.62
C LEU A 283 4.56 19.33 -21.79
N ALA A 284 3.36 19.87 -21.72
CA ALA A 284 2.36 19.81 -22.80
C ALA A 284 2.90 20.42 -24.12
N ARG A 285 3.74 21.47 -24.02
CA ARG A 285 4.42 22.08 -25.18
C ARG A 285 5.72 21.37 -25.58
N ARG A 286 6.03 20.24 -24.98
CA ARG A 286 7.25 19.45 -25.21
C ARG A 286 8.55 20.24 -24.99
N ARG A 287 8.53 21.22 -24.07
CA ARG A 287 9.69 22.03 -23.71
C ARG A 287 10.44 21.37 -22.54
N ILE A 288 10.97 20.15 -22.81
CA ILE A 288 11.52 19.26 -21.78
C ILE A 288 12.65 19.90 -20.99
N ASP A 289 13.60 20.57 -21.66
CA ASP A 289 14.71 21.23 -20.95
C ASP A 289 14.24 22.34 -20.02
N ALA A 290 13.27 23.16 -20.50
CA ALA A 290 12.68 24.19 -19.67
C ALA A 290 11.89 23.60 -18.49
N ALA A 291 11.12 22.54 -18.74
CA ALA A 291 10.39 21.83 -17.68
C ALA A 291 11.34 21.20 -16.65
N ALA A 292 12.48 20.65 -17.07
CA ALA A 292 13.48 20.09 -16.17
C ALA A 292 14.15 21.15 -15.28
N GLU A 293 14.45 22.34 -15.82
CA GLU A 293 14.99 23.45 -15.00
C GLU A 293 13.94 24.01 -14.04
N GLU A 294 12.69 24.16 -14.49
CA GLU A 294 11.58 24.58 -13.65
C GLU A 294 11.31 23.57 -12.53
N LEU A 295 11.34 22.24 -12.83
CA LEU A 295 11.23 21.17 -11.83
C LEU A 295 12.34 21.26 -10.78
N ARG A 296 13.57 21.58 -11.18
CA ARG A 296 14.68 21.77 -10.24
C ARG A 296 14.41 22.95 -9.28
N ALA A 297 13.97 24.09 -9.81
CA ALA A 297 13.64 25.26 -9.01
C ALA A 297 12.47 24.98 -8.05
N HIS A 298 11.43 24.31 -8.54
CA HIS A 298 10.30 23.86 -7.75
C HIS A 298 10.72 22.97 -6.56
N LEU A 299 11.58 21.97 -6.80
CA LEU A 299 12.09 21.07 -5.75
C LEU A 299 12.93 21.80 -4.70
N GLN A 300 13.69 22.83 -5.10
CA GLN A 300 14.43 23.70 -4.17
C GLN A 300 13.49 24.49 -3.28
N LEU A 301 12.45 25.09 -3.85
CA LEU A 301 11.43 25.82 -3.10
C LEU A 301 10.67 24.91 -2.12
N MET A 302 10.32 23.68 -2.56
CA MET A 302 9.71 22.67 -1.71
C MET A 302 10.60 22.29 -0.54
N ALA A 303 11.92 22.19 -0.76
CA ALA A 303 12.88 21.96 0.30
C ALA A 303 12.85 23.07 1.36
N ASP A 304 12.89 24.33 0.93
CA ASP A 304 12.90 25.50 1.83
C ASP A 304 11.60 25.58 2.66
N LYS A 305 10.45 25.36 2.01
CA LYS A 305 9.14 25.31 2.70
C LYS A 305 9.07 24.18 3.72
N SER A 306 9.52 22.97 3.36
CA SER A 306 9.53 21.83 4.26
C SER A 306 10.47 22.03 5.46
N LEU A 307 11.64 22.63 5.23
CA LEU A 307 12.59 22.97 6.31
C LEU A 307 12.04 24.05 7.25
N ALA A 308 11.35 25.06 6.72
CA ALA A 308 10.70 26.09 7.53
C ALA A 308 9.63 25.49 8.45
N ARG A 309 8.81 24.60 7.93
CA ARG A 309 7.76 23.90 8.72
C ARG A 309 8.36 23.00 9.81
N LEU A 310 9.43 22.27 9.50
CA LEU A 310 10.13 21.45 10.50
C LEU A 310 10.70 22.32 11.63
N LYS A 311 11.22 23.51 11.32
CA LYS A 311 11.67 24.47 12.34
C LYS A 311 10.54 24.96 13.24
N ILE A 312 9.35 25.21 12.69
CA ILE A 312 8.17 25.63 13.45
C ILE A 312 7.83 24.57 14.51
N VAL A 313 7.78 23.28 14.12
CA VAL A 313 7.49 22.20 15.08
C VAL A 313 8.57 22.11 16.16
N ALA A 314 9.83 22.23 15.79
CA ALA A 314 10.93 22.20 16.75
C ALA A 314 10.86 23.34 17.79
N VAL A 315 10.31 24.52 17.41
CA VAL A 315 10.14 25.66 18.33
C VAL A 315 8.87 25.55 19.17
N LEU A 316 7.76 25.08 18.56
CA LEU A 316 6.50 24.98 19.29
C LEU A 316 6.55 23.88 20.36
N GLY A 317 7.45 22.93 20.23
CA GLY A 317 7.51 21.76 21.08
C GLY A 317 6.22 20.94 20.96
N GLY A 318 6.30 19.67 20.88
CA GLY A 318 5.14 18.78 20.81
C GLY A 318 5.58 17.37 21.18
N SER A 319 4.63 16.57 21.63
CA SER A 319 4.83 15.13 21.72
C SER A 319 3.85 14.48 20.75
N ALA A 320 4.34 13.59 19.93
CA ALA A 320 3.43 12.73 19.17
C ALA A 320 2.66 11.84 20.16
N THR A 321 1.41 11.53 19.83
CA THR A 321 0.77 10.34 20.40
C THR A 321 1.48 9.13 19.82
N VAL A 322 2.43 8.59 20.61
CA VAL A 322 3.28 7.48 20.14
C VAL A 322 2.49 6.19 20.16
N ALA A 323 2.46 5.49 19.05
CA ALA A 323 1.78 4.19 18.97
C ALA A 323 2.48 3.16 19.90
N PRO A 324 1.74 2.19 20.49
CA PRO A 324 2.27 1.28 21.52
C PRO A 324 3.46 0.42 21.08
N TYR A 325 3.67 0.26 19.80
CA TYR A 325 4.79 -0.51 19.23
C TYR A 325 6.05 0.32 18.97
N LEU A 326 5.99 1.64 19.22
CA LEU A 326 7.09 2.58 19.11
C LEU A 326 7.65 2.87 20.51
N THR A 327 8.95 2.72 20.68
CA THR A 327 9.67 3.03 21.93
C THR A 327 10.75 4.06 21.63
N GLU A 328 10.72 5.19 22.30
CA GLU A 328 11.74 6.25 22.17
C GLU A 328 13.12 5.71 22.59
N ILE A 329 14.17 6.14 21.86
CA ILE A 329 15.56 5.70 22.08
C ILE A 329 16.40 6.90 22.56
#